data_4d0f91aa3e5865e62344aeb80f1a577d
#
_entry.id   4d0f91aa3e5865e62344aeb80f1a577d
#
_cell.length_a   1.000
_cell.length_b   1.000
_cell.length_c   1.000
_cell.angle_alpha   90.00
_cell.angle_beta   90.00
_cell.angle_gamma   90.00
#
_symmetry.space_group_name_H-M   'P 1'
#
loop_
_entity.id
_entity.type
_entity.pdbx_description
1 polymer ?
#
loop_
_entity_poly.entity_id
_entity_poly.type
_entity_poly.pdbx_seq_one_letter_code
_entity_poly.pdbx_strand_id
1 'polypeptide(L)'
;MNVLKNRFLKRAIAFSMTAVMTVSVSVMAFAEDGTGTQWTRLTRKEQPKVSYEFAQDELGVVNFAPEWGNKEANIESMISYVEEAHEKGVKILLFPEMCVTGYAYSNDPDSEVYQMAVQNAEPLDGPTAQEFAELSDEYDMWIIYGATQTVEGDTEHAYNSAFACSPDGEVTAYQKITPVEGDWCTPGETPVLLDTEYGLIGLSICYDTYATPELERYYAALGCDILLNPTATSRSYGDIDGDGEVEDEGWEWYYKDRLESIASRDGMTILSANLEGYDGPEDDYNFPGGSVIMQGAFNGPKYYAGAEDADGTINTDADIITGEEGLLTNSTELTASTGSTCRNQDFNPELYAELYAELAEKQANGEELSYYSDVTDGPKAAVVNMPGIW
;
A
#
# COMPACT_ATOMS: atom_id res chain seq x y z
N MET A 1 34.96 -19.37 0.28
CA MET A 1 35.02 -19.71 -1.17
C MET A 1 34.16 -20.93 -1.55
N ASN A 2 33.44 -21.55 -0.63
CA ASN A 2 32.56 -22.71 -0.92
C ASN A 2 31.05 -22.41 -0.75
N VAL A 3 30.68 -21.27 -0.26
CA VAL A 3 29.26 -20.88 -0.02
C VAL A 3 28.65 -20.28 -1.30
N LEU A 4 29.43 -19.53 -2.05
CA LEU A 4 28.97 -18.88 -3.30
C LEU A 4 28.65 -19.89 -4.44
N LYS A 5 29.30 -21.06 -4.45
CA LYS A 5 29.03 -22.07 -5.51
C LYS A 5 27.73 -22.83 -5.35
N ASN A 6 27.15 -22.88 -4.13
CA ASN A 6 25.87 -23.58 -3.88
C ASN A 6 24.64 -22.71 -4.23
N ARG A 7 24.76 -21.40 -4.18
CA ARG A 7 23.65 -20.47 -4.55
C ARG A 7 23.39 -20.46 -6.06
N PHE A 8 24.45 -20.49 -6.88
CA PHE A 8 24.31 -20.55 -8.35
C PHE A 8 23.67 -21.87 -8.85
N LEU A 9 23.84 -22.95 -8.14
CA LEU A 9 23.28 -24.24 -8.55
C LEU A 9 21.78 -24.38 -8.19
N LYS A 10 21.30 -23.69 -7.15
CA LYS A 10 19.88 -23.67 -6.80
C LYS A 10 19.07 -22.77 -7.76
N ARG A 11 19.63 -21.66 -8.23
CA ARG A 11 18.99 -20.81 -9.24
C ARG A 11 18.90 -21.46 -10.63
N ALA A 12 19.82 -22.30 -11.00
CA ALA A 12 19.79 -23.01 -12.29
C ALA A 12 18.70 -24.09 -12.35
N ILE A 13 18.15 -24.53 -11.22
CA ILE A 13 17.09 -25.54 -11.19
C ILE A 13 15.69 -24.89 -11.20
N ALA A 14 15.54 -23.67 -10.68
CA ALA A 14 14.29 -22.92 -10.72
C ALA A 14 13.96 -22.37 -12.12
N PHE A 15 14.96 -22.12 -12.96
CA PHE A 15 14.79 -21.53 -14.30
C PHE A 15 14.44 -22.53 -15.42
N SER A 16 14.28 -23.82 -15.15
CA SER A 16 14.00 -24.83 -16.19
C SER A 16 12.54 -25.25 -16.32
N MET A 17 11.59 -24.57 -15.66
CA MET A 17 10.18 -24.67 -16.00
C MET A 17 9.76 -23.47 -16.86
N THR A 18 10.19 -23.51 -18.10
CA THR A 18 9.74 -22.58 -19.14
C THR A 18 8.26 -22.84 -19.43
N ALA A 19 7.39 -22.04 -18.85
CA ALA A 19 6.02 -21.97 -19.28
C ALA A 19 5.99 -21.41 -20.71
N VAL A 20 5.57 -22.20 -21.66
CA VAL A 20 5.27 -21.76 -23.02
C VAL A 20 4.04 -20.86 -22.95
N MET A 21 4.25 -19.55 -22.90
CA MET A 21 3.17 -18.57 -23.06
C MET A 21 2.75 -18.57 -24.53
N THR A 22 1.66 -19.25 -24.83
CA THR A 22 0.92 -18.98 -26.08
C THR A 22 0.10 -17.71 -25.89
N VAL A 23 0.63 -16.60 -26.38
CA VAL A 23 -0.13 -15.36 -26.52
C VAL A 23 -1.13 -15.57 -27.66
N SER A 24 -2.37 -15.86 -27.31
CA SER A 24 -3.48 -15.81 -28.27
C SER A 24 -4.05 -14.39 -28.29
N VAL A 25 -3.67 -13.61 -29.28
CA VAL A 25 -4.31 -12.35 -29.62
C VAL A 25 -5.70 -12.69 -30.16
N SER A 26 -6.74 -12.40 -29.37
CA SER A 26 -8.10 -12.47 -29.84
C SER A 26 -8.43 -11.14 -30.53
N VAL A 27 -8.51 -11.16 -31.84
CA VAL A 27 -9.04 -10.05 -32.63
C VAL A 27 -10.55 -9.97 -32.37
N MET A 28 -10.99 -8.87 -31.75
CA MET A 28 -12.42 -8.58 -31.64
C MET A 28 -12.95 -8.15 -33.02
N ALA A 29 -13.89 -8.90 -33.53
CA ALA A 29 -14.71 -8.45 -34.65
C ALA A 29 -15.90 -7.69 -34.08
N PHE A 30 -15.99 -6.40 -34.37
CA PHE A 30 -17.18 -5.60 -34.10
C PHE A 30 -18.25 -5.94 -35.17
N ALA A 31 -19.40 -6.39 -34.73
CA ALA A 31 -20.58 -6.47 -35.60
C ALA A 31 -21.31 -5.13 -35.47
N GLU A 32 -21.30 -4.37 -36.58
CA GLU A 32 -22.21 -3.24 -36.77
C GLU A 32 -23.61 -3.77 -37.03
N ASP A 33 -24.46 -3.79 -36.02
CA ASP A 33 -25.90 -3.64 -36.21
C ASP A 33 -26.50 -2.83 -35.05
N GLY A 34 -27.20 -1.80 -35.42
CA GLY A 34 -27.62 -0.67 -34.62
C GLY A 34 -28.77 -0.94 -33.65
N THR A 35 -28.62 -1.87 -32.70
CA THR A 35 -29.58 -2.03 -31.61
C THR A 35 -28.87 -2.46 -30.32
N GLY A 36 -28.65 -1.49 -29.42
CA GLY A 36 -28.41 -1.74 -28.02
C GLY A 36 -27.05 -2.37 -27.70
N THR A 37 -26.25 -1.70 -26.88
CA THR A 37 -25.02 -2.20 -26.31
C THR A 37 -25.22 -3.53 -25.59
N GLN A 38 -24.97 -4.63 -26.31
CA GLN A 38 -24.86 -5.94 -25.68
C GLN A 38 -23.50 -6.01 -25.03
N TRP A 39 -23.43 -5.87 -23.70
CA TRP A 39 -22.25 -6.14 -22.91
C TRP A 39 -21.85 -7.60 -23.13
N THR A 40 -20.89 -7.82 -23.98
CA THR A 40 -20.30 -9.15 -24.11
C THR A 40 -19.46 -9.40 -22.88
N ARG A 41 -19.98 -10.18 -21.96
CA ARG A 41 -19.24 -10.67 -20.80
C ARG A 41 -17.96 -11.32 -21.31
N LEU A 42 -16.81 -10.73 -21.03
CA LEU A 42 -15.52 -11.32 -21.39
C LEU A 42 -15.48 -12.74 -20.82
N THR A 43 -15.35 -13.72 -21.70
CA THR A 43 -15.24 -15.11 -21.29
C THR A 43 -14.00 -15.24 -20.40
N ARG A 44 -14.23 -15.68 -19.18
CA ARG A 44 -13.24 -15.95 -18.16
C ARG A 44 -12.11 -16.79 -18.75
N LYS A 45 -10.94 -16.21 -18.99
CA LYS A 45 -9.73 -17.00 -19.15
C LYS A 45 -9.42 -17.54 -17.76
N GLU A 46 -9.47 -18.85 -17.60
CA GLU A 46 -8.88 -19.50 -16.46
C GLU A 46 -7.38 -19.21 -16.50
N GLN A 47 -6.95 -18.26 -15.69
CA GLN A 47 -5.52 -18.12 -15.42
C GLN A 47 -5.13 -19.23 -14.44
N PRO A 48 -3.97 -19.87 -14.61
CA PRO A 48 -3.49 -20.82 -13.62
C PRO A 48 -3.44 -20.09 -12.27
N LYS A 49 -4.08 -20.67 -11.28
CA LYS A 49 -3.95 -20.18 -9.90
C LYS A 49 -2.51 -20.43 -9.48
N VAL A 50 -1.76 -19.38 -9.28
CA VAL A 50 -0.53 -19.43 -8.52
C VAL A 50 -0.89 -19.09 -7.09
N SER A 51 -0.44 -19.85 -6.14
CA SER A 51 -0.65 -19.60 -4.71
C SER A 51 0.69 -19.64 -4.01
N TYR A 52 0.87 -18.74 -3.07
CA TYR A 52 2.05 -18.61 -2.24
C TYR A 52 1.65 -18.91 -0.81
N GLU A 53 2.32 -19.86 -0.20
CA GLU A 53 2.02 -20.31 1.15
C GLU A 53 3.01 -19.66 2.11
N PHE A 54 2.47 -19.06 3.16
CA PHE A 54 3.23 -18.54 4.29
C PHE A 54 2.88 -19.37 5.51
N ALA A 55 3.88 -19.89 6.19
CA ALA A 55 3.71 -20.49 7.49
C ALA A 55 3.36 -19.41 8.52
N GLN A 56 2.97 -19.85 9.72
CA GLN A 56 2.86 -18.95 10.86
C GLN A 56 4.18 -18.19 11.06
N ASP A 57 4.10 -16.91 11.39
CA ASP A 57 5.20 -15.97 11.66
C ASP A 57 6.06 -15.58 10.44
N GLU A 58 5.71 -15.93 9.21
CA GLU A 58 6.48 -15.55 8.01
C GLU A 58 6.17 -14.14 7.46
N LEU A 59 5.08 -13.51 7.88
CA LEU A 59 4.74 -12.13 7.55
C LEU A 59 4.74 -11.28 8.82
N GLY A 60 5.34 -10.09 8.75
CA GLY A 60 5.45 -9.18 9.88
C GLY A 60 5.07 -7.74 9.56
N VAL A 61 4.40 -7.08 10.50
CA VAL A 61 4.10 -5.65 10.51
C VAL A 61 4.45 -5.07 11.86
N VAL A 62 4.91 -3.83 11.92
CA VAL A 62 5.33 -3.20 13.18
C VAL A 62 4.40 -2.04 13.52
N ASN A 63 3.84 -2.04 14.74
CA ASN A 63 3.39 -0.82 15.39
C ASN A 63 4.63 -0.09 15.90
N PHE A 64 4.99 1.02 15.32
CA PHE A 64 6.26 1.69 15.59
C PHE A 64 6.04 3.08 16.16
N ALA A 65 6.68 3.36 17.31
CA ALA A 65 6.68 4.66 17.96
C ALA A 65 8.00 5.39 17.67
N PRO A 66 8.07 6.27 16.67
CA PRO A 66 9.31 6.98 16.39
C PRO A 66 9.58 8.06 17.44
N GLU A 67 10.85 8.30 17.72
CA GLU A 67 11.28 9.53 18.36
C GLU A 67 11.39 10.62 17.30
N TRP A 68 10.50 11.60 17.35
CA TRP A 68 10.37 12.61 16.29
C TRP A 68 11.69 13.36 16.02
N GLY A 69 12.11 13.38 14.75
CA GLY A 69 13.37 13.99 14.30
C GLY A 69 14.65 13.27 14.72
N ASN A 70 14.57 12.18 15.48
CA ASN A 70 15.75 11.42 15.94
C ASN A 70 16.00 10.18 15.08
N LYS A 71 16.50 10.42 13.88
CA LYS A 71 16.75 9.38 12.88
C LYS A 71 17.62 8.23 13.38
N GLU A 72 18.68 8.53 14.09
CA GLU A 72 19.64 7.53 14.60
C GLU A 72 18.98 6.58 15.59
N ALA A 73 18.20 7.11 16.55
CA ALA A 73 17.50 6.30 17.53
C ALA A 73 16.40 5.44 16.86
N ASN A 74 15.69 6.00 15.89
CA ASN A 74 14.67 5.28 15.17
C ASN A 74 15.26 4.12 14.35
N ILE A 75 16.37 4.32 13.65
CA ILE A 75 17.07 3.26 12.93
C ILE A 75 17.54 2.15 13.88
N GLU A 76 18.13 2.51 15.03
CA GLU A 76 18.56 1.53 16.04
C GLU A 76 17.36 0.71 16.56
N SER A 77 16.24 1.35 16.84
CA SER A 77 15.00 0.66 17.22
C SER A 77 14.46 -0.24 16.10
N MET A 78 14.42 0.25 14.86
CA MET A 78 13.98 -0.54 13.70
C MET A 78 14.86 -1.79 13.51
N ILE A 79 16.18 -1.67 13.66
CA ILE A 79 17.10 -2.81 13.58
C ILE A 79 16.75 -3.87 14.62
N SER A 80 16.38 -3.47 15.84
CA SER A 80 15.97 -4.42 16.88
C SER A 80 14.73 -5.22 16.47
N TYR A 81 13.76 -4.59 15.76
CA TYR A 81 12.60 -5.30 15.20
C TYR A 81 12.97 -6.18 14.00
N VAL A 82 13.95 -5.79 13.19
CA VAL A 82 14.49 -6.63 12.11
C VAL A 82 15.11 -7.90 12.68
N GLU A 83 15.89 -7.78 13.76
CA GLU A 83 16.50 -8.93 14.45
C GLU A 83 15.43 -9.83 15.07
N GLU A 84 14.41 -9.27 15.74
CA GLU A 84 13.28 -10.03 16.28
C GLU A 84 12.50 -10.76 15.18
N ALA A 85 12.23 -10.08 14.05
CA ALA A 85 11.55 -10.67 12.90
C ALA A 85 12.35 -11.83 12.29
N HIS A 86 13.67 -11.68 12.18
CA HIS A 86 14.57 -12.74 11.75
C HIS A 86 14.51 -13.96 12.69
N GLU A 87 14.55 -13.73 14.01
CA GLU A 87 14.46 -14.82 15.00
C GLU A 87 13.13 -15.59 14.90
N LYS A 88 12.03 -14.93 14.54
CA LYS A 88 10.72 -15.54 14.30
C LYS A 88 10.60 -16.23 12.95
N GLY A 89 11.47 -15.91 11.99
CA GLY A 89 11.46 -16.47 10.64
C GLY A 89 10.63 -15.69 9.64
N VAL A 90 10.36 -14.40 9.92
CA VAL A 90 9.67 -13.48 9.01
C VAL A 90 10.38 -13.41 7.66
N LYS A 91 9.60 -13.37 6.59
CA LYS A 91 10.08 -13.27 5.21
C LYS A 91 9.82 -11.90 4.58
N ILE A 92 8.75 -11.25 5.03
CA ILE A 92 8.37 -9.90 4.61
C ILE A 92 8.05 -9.10 5.85
N LEU A 93 8.85 -8.08 6.13
CA LEU A 93 8.69 -7.17 7.26
C LEU A 93 8.33 -5.77 6.77
N LEU A 94 7.25 -5.23 7.30
CA LEU A 94 6.76 -3.90 6.97
C LEU A 94 6.78 -2.97 8.18
N PHE A 95 7.46 -1.83 8.04
CA PHE A 95 7.41 -0.70 8.96
C PHE A 95 6.45 0.38 8.46
N PRO A 96 6.00 1.29 9.33
CA PRO A 96 5.09 2.39 8.96
C PRO A 96 5.69 3.43 8.00
N GLU A 97 4.80 4.30 7.53
CA GLU A 97 5.12 5.54 6.83
C GLU A 97 5.95 6.46 7.72
N MET A 98 7.01 7.07 7.16
CA MET A 98 7.90 8.04 7.82
C MET A 98 8.49 7.58 9.18
N CYS A 99 8.58 6.28 9.42
CA CYS A 99 9.07 5.72 10.67
C CYS A 99 10.54 6.06 10.98
N VAL A 100 11.33 6.43 9.97
CA VAL A 100 12.74 6.82 10.16
C VAL A 100 12.88 8.17 10.86
N THR A 101 11.92 9.08 10.67
CA THR A 101 12.02 10.45 11.19
C THR A 101 10.85 10.89 12.05
N GLY A 102 9.76 10.13 12.07
CA GLY A 102 8.47 10.59 12.54
C GLY A 102 7.69 11.36 11.48
N TYR A 103 6.40 11.57 11.73
CA TYR A 103 5.48 12.17 10.77
C TYR A 103 5.67 13.69 10.67
N ALA A 104 5.44 14.23 9.47
CA ALA A 104 5.60 15.65 9.20
C ALA A 104 4.51 16.17 8.28
N TYR A 105 3.72 17.14 8.77
CA TYR A 105 2.78 17.90 7.97
C TYR A 105 3.07 19.39 8.10
N SER A 106 3.43 20.07 7.01
CA SER A 106 3.62 21.52 7.01
C SER A 106 3.57 22.12 5.61
N ASN A 107 2.91 23.29 5.50
CA ASN A 107 2.94 24.16 4.32
C ASN A 107 3.86 25.38 4.54
N ASP A 108 4.56 25.46 5.68
CA ASP A 108 5.44 26.59 6.00
C ASP A 108 6.91 26.16 5.88
N PRO A 109 7.63 26.64 4.83
CA PRO A 109 9.03 26.28 4.61
C PRO A 109 9.97 26.66 5.76
N ASP A 110 9.58 27.63 6.58
CA ASP A 110 10.38 28.09 7.73
C ASP A 110 10.07 27.29 9.02
N SER A 111 9.08 26.40 8.98
CA SER A 111 8.72 25.56 10.14
C SER A 111 9.75 24.46 10.40
N GLU A 112 9.90 24.10 11.68
CA GLU A 112 10.75 22.99 12.11
C GLU A 112 10.33 21.66 11.44
N VAL A 113 9.03 21.44 11.31
CA VAL A 113 8.45 20.23 10.70
C VAL A 113 8.84 20.09 9.23
N TYR A 114 8.68 21.17 8.45
CA TYR A 114 9.09 21.18 7.05
C TYR A 114 10.59 20.91 6.92
N GLN A 115 11.39 21.61 7.71
CA GLN A 115 12.85 21.48 7.67
C GLN A 115 13.31 20.08 8.12
N MET A 116 12.66 19.49 9.11
CA MET A 116 12.94 18.12 9.54
C MET A 116 12.75 17.13 8.40
N ALA A 117 11.62 17.19 7.69
CA ALA A 117 11.32 16.30 6.58
C ALA A 117 12.36 16.39 5.46
N VAL A 118 12.72 17.62 5.04
CA VAL A 118 13.64 17.86 3.90
C VAL A 118 15.09 17.57 4.27
N GLN A 119 15.54 17.95 5.49
CA GLN A 119 16.95 17.80 5.89
C GLN A 119 17.34 16.35 6.17
N ASN A 120 16.37 15.51 6.54
CA ASN A 120 16.59 14.08 6.78
C ASN A 120 16.39 13.21 5.54
N ALA A 121 15.99 13.82 4.41
CA ALA A 121 15.78 13.07 3.17
C ALA A 121 17.11 12.46 2.65
N GLU A 122 17.07 11.21 2.25
CA GLU A 122 18.20 10.49 1.68
C GLU A 122 17.92 10.06 0.23
N PRO A 123 18.96 9.95 -0.61
CA PRO A 123 18.80 9.33 -1.92
C PRO A 123 18.49 7.83 -1.79
N LEU A 124 18.07 7.21 -2.90
CA LEU A 124 17.75 5.78 -2.93
C LEU A 124 18.90 4.88 -2.48
N ASP A 125 20.13 5.31 -2.71
CA ASP A 125 21.37 4.63 -2.30
C ASP A 125 22.00 5.28 -1.04
N GLY A 126 21.19 5.95 -0.22
CA GLY A 126 21.61 6.60 1.01
C GLY A 126 22.05 5.61 2.10
N PRO A 127 22.70 6.12 3.17
CA PRO A 127 23.23 5.26 4.23
C PRO A 127 22.18 4.39 4.89
N THR A 128 20.99 4.90 5.16
CA THR A 128 19.90 4.11 5.74
C THR A 128 19.48 2.97 4.80
N ALA A 129 19.34 3.26 3.52
CA ALA A 129 18.96 2.25 2.53
C ALA A 129 20.04 1.16 2.39
N GLN A 130 21.32 1.51 2.45
CA GLN A 130 22.42 0.56 2.43
C GLN A 130 22.43 -0.35 3.66
N GLU A 131 22.19 0.19 4.85
CA GLU A 131 22.13 -0.57 6.08
C GLU A 131 21.00 -1.60 6.09
N PHE A 132 19.78 -1.18 5.69
CA PHE A 132 18.67 -2.11 5.59
C PHE A 132 18.80 -3.11 4.43
N ALA A 133 19.49 -2.75 3.34
CA ALA A 133 19.81 -3.67 2.27
C ALA A 133 20.81 -4.75 2.70
N GLU A 134 21.81 -4.39 3.51
CA GLU A 134 22.76 -5.35 4.10
C GLU A 134 22.05 -6.31 5.06
N LEU A 135 21.13 -5.82 5.90
CA LEU A 135 20.31 -6.66 6.80
C LEU A 135 19.35 -7.56 6.03
N SER A 136 18.77 -7.06 4.95
CA SER A 136 17.88 -7.81 4.06
C SER A 136 18.60 -9.00 3.40
N ASP A 137 19.83 -8.79 2.91
CA ASP A 137 20.68 -9.87 2.34
C ASP A 137 21.16 -10.84 3.43
N GLU A 138 21.54 -10.33 4.60
CA GLU A 138 22.03 -11.16 5.71
C GLU A 138 20.94 -12.11 6.21
N TYR A 139 19.72 -11.62 6.37
CA TYR A 139 18.60 -12.35 6.98
C TYR A 139 17.69 -13.05 5.96
N ASP A 140 17.94 -12.92 4.67
CA ASP A 140 17.12 -13.50 3.58
C ASP A 140 15.63 -13.08 3.71
N MET A 141 15.40 -11.77 3.95
CA MET A 141 14.10 -11.18 4.28
C MET A 141 13.87 -9.88 3.51
N TRP A 142 12.67 -9.68 2.99
CA TRP A 142 12.23 -8.38 2.49
C TRP A 142 12.00 -7.42 3.65
N ILE A 143 12.63 -6.24 3.61
CA ILE A 143 12.43 -5.17 4.60
C ILE A 143 11.88 -3.95 3.90
N ILE A 144 10.69 -3.51 4.31
CA ILE A 144 10.03 -2.34 3.75
C ILE A 144 9.79 -1.30 4.85
N TYR A 145 10.17 -0.03 4.59
CA TYR A 145 10.06 1.03 5.58
C TYR A 145 9.77 2.39 4.96
N GLY A 146 9.15 3.29 5.73
CA GLY A 146 8.83 4.66 5.31
C GLY A 146 9.90 5.67 5.69
N ALA A 147 10.33 6.49 4.73
CA ALA A 147 11.29 7.57 4.95
C ALA A 147 11.13 8.70 3.93
N THR A 148 11.71 9.86 4.20
CA THR A 148 11.82 10.93 3.21
C THR A 148 12.95 10.65 2.22
N GLN A 149 12.70 10.85 0.93
CA GLN A 149 13.66 10.64 -0.16
C GLN A 149 13.96 11.95 -0.86
N THR A 150 15.22 12.17 -1.22
CA THR A 150 15.64 13.37 -1.94
C THR A 150 15.02 13.45 -3.33
N VAL A 151 14.68 14.68 -3.76
CA VAL A 151 14.29 14.99 -5.14
C VAL A 151 15.54 15.40 -5.90
N GLU A 152 15.80 14.81 -7.08
CA GLU A 152 16.99 15.12 -7.86
C GLU A 152 17.02 16.58 -8.28
N GLY A 153 18.07 17.30 -7.85
CA GLY A 153 18.26 18.73 -8.17
C GLY A 153 17.40 19.70 -7.38
N ASP A 154 16.62 19.24 -6.41
CA ASP A 154 15.82 20.03 -5.50
C ASP A 154 16.32 19.83 -4.06
N THR A 155 16.48 20.91 -3.32
CA THR A 155 16.91 20.90 -1.91
C THR A 155 15.88 21.53 -0.98
N GLU A 156 14.74 21.91 -1.53
CA GLU A 156 13.64 22.55 -0.80
C GLU A 156 12.48 21.57 -0.58
N HIS A 157 12.45 20.44 -1.33
CA HIS A 157 11.40 19.43 -1.24
C HIS A 157 11.98 18.02 -1.12
N ALA A 158 11.13 17.08 -0.71
CA ALA A 158 11.43 15.67 -0.62
C ALA A 158 10.22 14.85 -1.08
N TYR A 159 10.43 13.56 -1.37
CA TYR A 159 9.35 12.58 -1.49
C TYR A 159 9.05 11.94 -0.14
N ASN A 160 7.81 11.58 0.10
CA ASN A 160 7.43 10.59 1.09
C ASN A 160 7.50 9.22 0.39
N SER A 161 8.38 8.34 0.84
CA SER A 161 8.71 7.11 0.11
C SER A 161 8.66 5.86 0.99
N ALA A 162 8.21 4.76 0.39
CA ALA A 162 8.39 3.41 0.92
C ALA A 162 9.61 2.78 0.24
N PHE A 163 10.67 2.60 1.01
CA PHE A 163 11.86 1.88 0.57
C PHE A 163 11.63 0.38 0.75
N ALA A 164 12.02 -0.40 -0.23
CA ALA A 164 11.95 -1.85 -0.21
C ALA A 164 13.33 -2.43 -0.49
N CYS A 165 13.87 -3.12 0.50
CA CYS A 165 15.15 -3.82 0.44
C CYS A 165 14.88 -5.31 0.20
N SER A 166 15.46 -5.87 -0.86
CA SER A 166 15.27 -7.27 -1.24
C SER A 166 16.29 -8.19 -0.55
N PRO A 167 16.00 -9.50 -0.43
CA PRO A 167 16.96 -10.48 0.07
C PRO A 167 18.26 -10.60 -0.73
N ASP A 168 18.34 -9.97 -1.88
CA ASP A 168 19.56 -9.86 -2.69
C ASP A 168 20.34 -8.55 -2.42
N GLY A 169 19.87 -7.71 -1.50
CA GLY A 169 20.48 -6.42 -1.16
C GLY A 169 20.17 -5.31 -2.18
N GLU A 170 19.19 -5.50 -3.06
CA GLU A 170 18.76 -4.45 -3.99
C GLU A 170 17.72 -3.55 -3.33
N VAL A 171 17.78 -2.25 -3.60
CA VAL A 171 16.85 -1.24 -3.06
C VAL A 171 15.98 -0.67 -4.17
N THR A 172 14.70 -0.62 -3.90
CA THR A 172 13.69 0.09 -4.71
C THR A 172 12.88 1.02 -3.80
N ALA A 173 12.28 2.07 -4.34
CA ALA A 173 11.38 2.93 -3.59
C ALA A 173 10.10 3.24 -4.37
N TYR A 174 8.98 3.29 -3.66
CA TYR A 174 7.72 3.86 -4.11
C TYR A 174 7.58 5.25 -3.50
N GLN A 175 7.39 6.25 -4.35
CA GLN A 175 7.13 7.63 -3.96
C GLN A 175 5.61 7.85 -3.91
N LYS A 176 5.10 8.36 -2.80
CA LYS A 176 3.67 8.62 -2.60
C LYS A 176 3.11 9.47 -3.72
N ILE A 177 2.09 8.96 -4.41
CA ILE A 177 1.51 9.62 -5.60
C ILE A 177 0.59 10.77 -5.19
N THR A 178 -0.15 10.59 -4.09
CA THR A 178 -1.11 11.58 -3.59
C THR A 178 -0.71 12.03 -2.19
N PRO A 179 0.39 12.81 -2.05
CA PRO A 179 0.84 13.28 -0.74
C PRO A 179 -0.17 14.26 -0.13
N VAL A 180 -0.33 14.18 1.18
CA VAL A 180 -1.15 15.09 2.00
C VAL A 180 -0.33 15.76 3.10
N GLU A 181 0.98 15.57 3.09
CA GLU A 181 1.93 16.02 4.11
C GLU A 181 2.28 17.51 4.00
N GLY A 182 1.71 18.21 3.02
CA GLY A 182 1.93 19.63 2.78
C GLY A 182 2.96 19.92 1.69
N ASP A 183 3.37 21.19 1.61
CA ASP A 183 4.12 21.71 0.47
C ASP A 183 5.55 21.17 0.36
N TRP A 184 6.11 20.58 1.40
CA TRP A 184 7.43 19.95 1.34
C TRP A 184 7.45 18.66 0.51
N CYS A 185 6.29 18.00 0.38
CA CYS A 185 6.20 16.67 -0.22
C CYS A 185 5.90 16.74 -1.72
N THR A 186 6.85 16.34 -2.53
CA THR A 186 6.67 16.20 -3.98
C THR A 186 5.88 14.94 -4.31
N PRO A 187 4.82 15.03 -5.15
CA PRO A 187 4.11 13.86 -5.62
C PRO A 187 4.98 12.89 -6.43
N GLY A 188 4.84 11.59 -6.15
CA GLY A 188 5.36 10.54 -7.03
C GLY A 188 4.52 10.40 -8.29
N GLU A 189 5.09 9.76 -9.32
CA GLU A 189 4.43 9.60 -10.62
C GLU A 189 4.31 8.13 -11.06
N THR A 190 4.94 7.21 -10.33
CA THR A 190 5.11 5.84 -10.82
C THR A 190 4.61 4.80 -9.81
N PRO A 191 3.59 4.00 -10.18
CA PRO A 191 3.23 2.80 -9.43
C PRO A 191 4.39 1.80 -9.37
N VAL A 192 4.57 1.12 -8.24
CA VAL A 192 5.64 0.14 -8.04
C VAL A 192 5.09 -1.23 -7.68
N LEU A 193 5.47 -2.23 -8.44
CA LEU A 193 5.26 -3.65 -8.17
C LEU A 193 6.61 -4.33 -8.02
N LEU A 194 6.81 -5.03 -6.93
CA LEU A 194 7.98 -5.88 -6.68
C LEU A 194 7.69 -7.27 -7.26
N ASP A 195 8.58 -7.77 -8.11
CA ASP A 195 8.53 -9.14 -8.62
C ASP A 195 9.35 -10.03 -7.67
N THR A 196 8.66 -10.79 -6.84
CA THR A 196 9.26 -11.55 -5.75
C THR A 196 9.02 -13.05 -5.91
N GLU A 197 9.70 -13.86 -5.09
CA GLU A 197 9.42 -15.29 -4.97
C GLU A 197 8.01 -15.59 -4.42
N TYR A 198 7.35 -14.60 -3.85
CA TYR A 198 5.98 -14.65 -3.31
C TYR A 198 4.94 -14.04 -4.26
N GLY A 199 5.30 -13.80 -5.52
CA GLY A 199 4.47 -13.16 -6.54
C GLY A 199 4.66 -11.65 -6.61
N LEU A 200 3.69 -10.97 -7.21
CA LEU A 200 3.73 -9.52 -7.33
C LEU A 200 3.23 -8.87 -6.03
N ILE A 201 4.06 -7.99 -5.49
CA ILE A 201 3.77 -7.21 -4.29
C ILE A 201 3.66 -5.74 -4.67
N GLY A 202 2.52 -5.12 -4.38
CA GLY A 202 2.28 -3.69 -4.62
C GLY A 202 2.64 -2.83 -3.42
N LEU A 203 3.17 -1.63 -3.68
CA LEU A 203 3.44 -0.62 -2.66
C LEU A 203 2.43 0.52 -2.80
N SER A 204 1.83 0.94 -1.68
CA SER A 204 0.89 2.05 -1.61
C SER A 204 0.96 2.69 -0.23
N ILE A 205 1.22 4.00 -0.14
CA ILE A 205 1.42 4.69 1.13
C ILE A 205 0.14 5.37 1.59
N CYS A 206 -0.36 4.98 2.78
CA CYS A 206 -1.38 5.70 3.55
C CYS A 206 -2.55 6.23 2.68
N TYR A 207 -2.62 7.54 2.46
CA TYR A 207 -3.68 8.21 1.72
C TYR A 207 -3.87 7.68 0.29
N ASP A 208 -2.81 7.26 -0.39
CA ASP A 208 -2.93 6.61 -1.71
C ASP A 208 -3.87 5.40 -1.66
N THR A 209 -3.73 4.58 -0.61
CA THR A 209 -4.58 3.40 -0.39
C THR A 209 -6.02 3.75 -0.07
N TYR A 210 -6.25 4.85 0.64
CA TYR A 210 -7.59 5.17 1.15
C TYR A 210 -8.43 6.02 0.20
N ALA A 211 -7.78 6.91 -0.57
CA ALA A 211 -8.46 7.92 -1.37
C ALA A 211 -8.53 7.61 -2.86
N THR A 212 -7.57 6.84 -3.37
CA THR A 212 -7.42 6.63 -4.81
C THR A 212 -7.53 5.15 -5.19
N PRO A 213 -8.75 4.63 -5.40
CA PRO A 213 -8.97 3.21 -5.69
C PRO A 213 -8.37 2.75 -7.03
N GLU A 214 -7.88 3.67 -7.85
CA GLU A 214 -7.26 3.40 -9.13
C GLU A 214 -5.96 2.62 -9.00
N LEU A 215 -5.15 2.93 -7.99
CA LEU A 215 -3.84 2.32 -7.78
C LEU A 215 -3.96 0.83 -7.43
N GLU A 216 -4.74 0.51 -6.39
CA GLU A 216 -4.96 -0.89 -5.98
C GLU A 216 -5.67 -1.69 -7.06
N ARG A 217 -6.64 -1.05 -7.75
CA ARG A 217 -7.32 -1.69 -8.87
C ARG A 217 -6.39 -1.99 -10.03
N TYR A 218 -5.45 -1.10 -10.31
CA TYR A 218 -4.41 -1.31 -11.31
C TYR A 218 -3.49 -2.48 -10.90
N TYR A 219 -3.03 -2.51 -9.66
CA TYR A 219 -2.21 -3.60 -9.14
C TYR A 219 -2.94 -4.95 -9.21
N ALA A 220 -4.20 -4.99 -8.78
CA ALA A 220 -5.02 -6.19 -8.86
C ALA A 220 -5.21 -6.68 -10.29
N ALA A 221 -5.38 -5.77 -11.25
CA ALA A 221 -5.51 -6.11 -12.67
C ALA A 221 -4.23 -6.72 -13.25
N LEU A 222 -3.06 -6.34 -12.73
CA LEU A 222 -1.77 -6.92 -13.10
C LEU A 222 -1.49 -8.26 -12.40
N GLY A 223 -2.30 -8.65 -11.42
CA GLY A 223 -2.14 -9.91 -10.69
C GLY A 223 -1.37 -9.77 -9.37
N CYS A 224 -1.35 -8.57 -8.80
CA CYS A 224 -0.78 -8.34 -7.47
C CYS A 224 -1.54 -9.15 -6.42
N ASP A 225 -0.81 -9.91 -5.60
CA ASP A 225 -1.37 -10.80 -4.58
C ASP A 225 -1.27 -10.22 -3.18
N ILE A 226 -0.26 -9.39 -2.95
CA ILE A 226 0.05 -8.78 -1.66
C ILE A 226 0.17 -7.27 -1.86
N LEU A 227 -0.52 -6.50 -1.04
CA LEU A 227 -0.38 -5.04 -0.96
C LEU A 227 0.31 -4.69 0.36
N LEU A 228 1.39 -3.92 0.28
CA LEU A 228 2.07 -3.37 1.45
C LEU A 228 1.69 -1.89 1.58
N ASN A 229 1.13 -1.57 2.74
CA ASN A 229 0.64 -0.24 3.06
C ASN A 229 1.34 0.31 4.31
N PRO A 230 2.52 0.94 4.18
CA PRO A 230 3.05 1.81 5.22
C PRO A 230 2.08 2.97 5.43
N THR A 231 1.72 3.25 6.68
CA THR A 231 0.75 4.31 6.97
C THR A 231 1.11 5.08 8.24
N ALA A 232 0.63 6.33 8.32
CA ALA A 232 0.69 7.19 9.49
C ALA A 232 -0.70 7.81 9.69
N THR A 233 -1.67 6.96 9.98
CA THR A 233 -3.06 7.38 10.19
C THR A 233 -3.29 7.65 11.66
N SER A 234 -3.58 8.92 12.00
CA SER A 234 -3.79 9.37 13.39
C SER A 234 -5.25 9.19 13.84
N ARG A 235 -5.47 9.14 15.15
CA ARG A 235 -6.81 9.07 15.76
C ARG A 235 -7.64 10.31 15.50
N SER A 236 -6.99 11.45 15.39
CA SER A 236 -7.66 12.74 15.45
C SER A 236 -8.09 13.22 14.07
N TYR A 237 -9.30 12.91 13.66
CA TYR A 237 -9.96 13.55 12.50
C TYR A 237 -10.89 14.69 12.87
N GLY A 238 -11.01 15.04 14.14
CA GLY A 238 -11.81 16.15 14.63
C GLY A 238 -13.23 15.75 15.07
N ASP A 239 -14.01 16.77 15.35
CA ASP A 239 -15.43 16.68 15.70
C ASP A 239 -16.24 16.38 14.42
N ILE A 240 -16.58 15.11 14.20
CA ILE A 240 -17.22 14.65 12.97
C ILE A 240 -18.72 14.90 13.02
N ASP A 241 -19.35 14.76 14.20
CA ASP A 241 -20.79 14.95 14.36
C ASP A 241 -21.16 16.37 14.82
N GLY A 242 -20.20 17.18 15.18
CA GLY A 242 -20.39 18.60 15.53
C GLY A 242 -20.80 18.82 17.00
N ASP A 243 -20.58 17.86 17.88
CA ASP A 243 -20.94 17.95 19.31
C ASP A 243 -19.88 18.63 20.18
N GLY A 244 -18.67 18.86 19.61
CA GLY A 244 -17.55 19.52 20.25
C GLY A 244 -16.55 18.56 20.92
N GLU A 245 -16.74 17.25 20.75
CA GLU A 245 -15.77 16.24 21.16
C GLU A 245 -15.02 15.70 19.92
N VAL A 246 -13.80 15.24 20.10
CA VAL A 246 -13.00 14.62 19.02
C VAL A 246 -13.25 13.13 19.10
N GLU A 247 -13.77 12.56 18.02
CA GLU A 247 -14.12 11.16 17.96
C GLU A 247 -13.06 10.32 17.27
N ASP A 248 -12.86 9.13 17.81
CA ASP A 248 -12.03 8.08 17.21
C ASP A 248 -12.73 7.39 16.01
N GLU A 249 -14.04 7.64 15.79
CA GLU A 249 -14.85 6.98 14.76
C GLU A 249 -14.32 7.22 13.33
N GLY A 250 -13.69 8.37 13.07
CA GLY A 250 -13.07 8.67 11.79
C GLY A 250 -11.91 7.72 11.45
N TRP A 251 -11.18 7.27 12.45
CA TRP A 251 -10.10 6.29 12.33
C TRP A 251 -10.61 4.96 11.79
N GLU A 252 -11.65 4.38 12.37
CA GLU A 252 -12.23 3.12 11.96
C GLU A 252 -12.70 3.15 10.52
N TRP A 253 -13.52 4.14 10.18
CA TRP A 253 -14.05 4.29 8.84
C TRP A 253 -12.94 4.48 7.79
N TYR A 254 -11.95 5.27 8.12
CA TYR A 254 -10.92 5.64 7.17
C TYR A 254 -9.89 4.54 6.95
N TYR A 255 -9.54 3.82 7.99
CA TYR A 255 -8.51 2.79 7.95
C TYR A 255 -9.10 1.39 7.74
N LYS A 256 -9.84 0.90 8.69
CA LYS A 256 -10.39 -0.45 8.69
C LYS A 256 -11.31 -0.69 7.50
N ASP A 257 -12.35 0.09 7.36
CA ASP A 257 -13.36 -0.11 6.31
C ASP A 257 -12.77 0.01 4.91
N ARG A 258 -11.79 0.89 4.71
CA ARG A 258 -11.11 1.03 3.43
C ARG A 258 -10.23 -0.17 3.13
N LEU A 259 -9.40 -0.61 4.05
CA LEU A 259 -8.56 -1.80 3.87
C LEU A 259 -9.41 -3.05 3.64
N GLU A 260 -10.48 -3.26 4.42
CA GLU A 260 -11.42 -4.36 4.25
C GLU A 260 -12.11 -4.33 2.88
N SER A 261 -12.51 -3.14 2.44
CA SER A 261 -13.11 -2.93 1.12
C SER A 261 -12.14 -3.31 -0.01
N ILE A 262 -10.88 -2.89 0.07
CA ILE A 262 -9.85 -3.19 -0.91
C ILE A 262 -9.54 -4.69 -0.91
N ALA A 263 -9.28 -5.26 0.26
CA ALA A 263 -9.01 -6.69 0.42
C ALA A 263 -10.13 -7.54 -0.20
N SER A 264 -11.38 -7.21 0.09
CA SER A 264 -12.54 -7.94 -0.40
C SER A 264 -12.83 -7.71 -1.89
N ARG A 265 -12.73 -6.46 -2.35
CA ARG A 265 -12.98 -6.09 -3.75
C ARG A 265 -11.93 -6.67 -4.69
N ASP A 266 -10.66 -6.52 -4.33
CA ASP A 266 -9.54 -6.87 -5.20
C ASP A 266 -8.93 -8.23 -4.85
N GLY A 267 -9.31 -8.80 -3.70
CA GLY A 267 -8.93 -10.15 -3.28
C GLY A 267 -7.44 -10.27 -2.95
N MET A 268 -6.84 -9.20 -2.48
CA MET A 268 -5.43 -9.16 -2.06
C MET A 268 -5.26 -9.52 -0.59
N THR A 269 -4.07 -9.98 -0.25
CA THR A 269 -3.56 -9.96 1.12
C THR A 269 -2.97 -8.59 1.38
N ILE A 270 -3.35 -7.94 2.47
CA ILE A 270 -2.86 -6.61 2.85
C ILE A 270 -2.04 -6.72 4.12
N LEU A 271 -0.83 -6.21 4.07
CA LEU A 271 -0.02 -5.87 5.22
C LEU A 271 -0.06 -4.35 5.36
N SER A 272 -0.56 -3.86 6.48
CA SER A 272 -0.57 -2.43 6.79
C SER A 272 0.12 -2.20 8.12
N ALA A 273 1.11 -1.32 8.14
CA ALA A 273 1.86 -0.97 9.33
C ALA A 273 1.63 0.51 9.64
N ASN A 274 1.24 0.81 10.87
CA ASN A 274 0.91 2.15 11.32
C ASN A 274 1.82 2.60 12.46
N LEU A 275 2.00 3.91 12.57
CA LEU A 275 2.66 4.52 13.71
C LEU A 275 1.85 4.30 15.00
N GLU A 276 2.51 4.33 16.14
CA GLU A 276 1.94 4.20 17.47
C GLU A 276 2.42 5.36 18.35
N GLY A 277 1.57 5.77 19.32
CA GLY A 277 1.92 6.78 20.30
C GLY A 277 1.82 8.22 19.80
N TYR A 278 2.42 9.11 20.55
CA TYR A 278 2.45 10.53 20.22
C TYR A 278 3.69 10.86 19.40
N ASP A 279 3.51 11.68 18.36
CA ASP A 279 4.55 12.10 17.44
C ASP A 279 4.42 13.59 17.07
N GLY A 280 5.48 14.17 16.51
CA GLY A 280 5.55 15.59 16.23
C GLY A 280 6.32 16.39 17.32
N PRO A 281 6.68 17.67 17.03
CA PRO A 281 7.53 18.45 17.93
C PRO A 281 6.87 18.81 19.27
N GLU A 282 5.55 18.81 19.37
CA GLU A 282 4.77 19.11 20.57
C GLU A 282 3.74 18.00 20.87
N ASP A 283 4.01 16.75 20.44
CA ASP A 283 3.07 15.63 20.50
C ASP A 283 1.76 15.93 19.74
N ASP A 284 1.89 16.56 18.57
CA ASP A 284 0.77 17.07 17.77
C ASP A 284 -0.11 15.96 17.18
N TYR A 285 0.46 14.76 17.02
CA TYR A 285 -0.22 13.60 16.44
C TYR A 285 -0.35 12.48 17.47
N ASN A 286 -1.49 11.81 17.46
CA ASN A 286 -1.73 10.62 18.27
C ASN A 286 -2.06 9.46 17.32
N PHE A 287 -1.17 8.51 17.22
CA PHE A 287 -1.31 7.34 16.39
C PHE A 287 -1.77 6.13 17.20
N PRO A 288 -2.77 5.37 16.72
CA PRO A 288 -3.34 4.26 17.49
C PRO A 288 -2.56 2.95 17.37
N GLY A 289 -1.47 2.87 16.61
CA GLY A 289 -0.96 1.61 16.14
C GLY A 289 -1.95 0.98 15.14
N GLY A 290 -2.43 -0.20 15.46
CA GLY A 290 -3.45 -0.85 14.64
C GLY A 290 -2.91 -1.43 13.34
N SER A 291 -1.63 -1.80 13.31
CA SER A 291 -1.07 -2.56 12.19
C SER A 291 -1.79 -3.89 12.03
N VAL A 292 -2.03 -4.30 10.76
CA VAL A 292 -2.82 -5.51 10.46
C VAL A 292 -2.21 -6.34 9.35
N ILE A 293 -2.45 -7.64 9.40
CA ILE A 293 -2.32 -8.57 8.28
C ILE A 293 -3.69 -9.15 8.01
N MET A 294 -4.26 -8.83 6.83
CA MET A 294 -5.60 -9.29 6.46
C MET A 294 -5.65 -9.82 5.03
N GLN A 295 -6.64 -10.64 4.76
CA GLN A 295 -6.92 -11.16 3.43
C GLN A 295 -8.39 -11.04 3.10
N GLY A 296 -8.69 -10.62 1.87
CA GLY A 296 -10.05 -10.57 1.38
C GLY A 296 -10.66 -11.95 1.17
N ALA A 297 -11.89 -12.13 1.62
CA ALA A 297 -12.68 -13.33 1.39
C ALA A 297 -14.12 -12.96 1.01
N PHE A 298 -14.83 -13.92 0.40
CA PHE A 298 -16.21 -13.70 -0.07
C PHE A 298 -17.20 -13.33 1.06
N ASN A 299 -16.93 -13.78 2.28
CA ASN A 299 -17.80 -13.55 3.44
C ASN A 299 -17.30 -12.42 4.36
N GLY A 300 -16.41 -11.58 3.88
CA GLY A 300 -15.72 -10.54 4.64
C GLY A 300 -14.22 -10.85 4.79
N PRO A 301 -13.43 -9.87 5.24
CA PRO A 301 -12.00 -10.06 5.43
C PRO A 301 -11.70 -11.10 6.53
N LYS A 302 -10.54 -11.73 6.40
CA LYS A 302 -9.98 -12.57 7.44
C LYS A 302 -8.70 -11.90 7.92
N TYR A 303 -8.60 -11.71 9.23
CA TYR A 303 -7.42 -11.18 9.90
C TYR A 303 -6.48 -12.29 10.32
N TYR A 304 -5.20 -12.02 10.23
CA TYR A 304 -4.11 -12.92 10.62
C TYR A 304 -3.22 -12.29 11.69
N ALA A 305 -3.25 -10.96 11.82
CA ALA A 305 -2.62 -10.19 12.89
C ALA A 305 -3.37 -8.86 13.10
N GLY A 306 -3.28 -8.29 14.28
CA GLY A 306 -3.72 -6.94 14.62
C GLY A 306 -5.20 -6.77 14.96
N ALA A 307 -6.00 -7.84 14.95
CA ALA A 307 -7.42 -7.82 15.30
C ALA A 307 -7.78 -8.97 16.24
N GLU A 308 -6.92 -9.24 17.22
CA GLU A 308 -7.11 -10.34 18.15
C GLU A 308 -7.55 -9.81 19.52
N ASP A 309 -8.64 -10.42 20.06
CA ASP A 309 -8.96 -10.29 21.48
C ASP A 309 -7.87 -10.93 22.34
N ALA A 310 -7.83 -10.56 23.62
CA ALA A 310 -6.90 -11.11 24.60
C ALA A 310 -6.97 -12.64 24.75
N ASP A 311 -7.99 -13.29 24.20
CA ASP A 311 -8.15 -14.75 24.17
C ASP A 311 -7.75 -15.38 22.81
N GLY A 312 -7.22 -14.56 21.86
CA GLY A 312 -6.82 -14.99 20.53
C GLY A 312 -7.97 -15.17 19.53
N THR A 313 -9.18 -14.75 19.87
CA THR A 313 -10.28 -14.68 18.91
C THR A 313 -10.18 -13.43 18.07
N ILE A 314 -10.39 -13.57 16.76
CA ILE A 314 -10.42 -12.42 15.87
C ILE A 314 -11.71 -11.65 16.13
N ASN A 315 -11.55 -10.42 16.58
CA ASN A 315 -12.65 -9.50 16.78
C ASN A 315 -12.75 -8.56 15.58
N THR A 316 -13.95 -8.37 15.10
CA THR A 316 -14.26 -7.48 13.99
C THR A 316 -14.72 -6.10 14.46
N ASP A 317 -14.73 -5.88 15.79
CA ASP A 317 -15.04 -4.57 16.38
C ASP A 317 -13.79 -3.69 16.45
N ALA A 318 -13.99 -2.44 16.20
CA ALA A 318 -12.98 -1.42 15.99
C ALA A 318 -12.03 -1.17 17.17
N ASP A 319 -12.49 -1.33 18.39
CA ASP A 319 -11.69 -1.14 19.61
C ASP A 319 -10.42 -1.99 19.68
N ILE A 320 -10.19 -2.87 18.68
CA ILE A 320 -9.12 -3.85 18.71
C ILE A 320 -8.02 -3.56 17.71
N ILE A 321 -8.24 -2.62 16.81
CA ILE A 321 -7.22 -2.23 15.84
C ILE A 321 -6.14 -1.36 16.52
N THR A 322 -6.37 -0.86 17.73
CA THR A 322 -5.36 -0.13 18.49
C THR A 322 -4.39 -1.12 19.12
N GLY A 323 -3.11 -0.90 18.94
CA GLY A 323 -2.06 -1.77 19.44
C GLY A 323 -0.95 -1.01 20.13
N GLU A 324 -0.30 -1.66 21.09
CA GLU A 324 0.95 -1.17 21.65
C GLU A 324 2.08 -1.31 20.63
N GLU A 325 3.17 -0.57 20.85
CA GLU A 325 4.39 -0.70 20.06
C GLU A 325 4.88 -2.16 20.05
N GLY A 326 5.21 -2.67 18.86
CA GLY A 326 5.70 -4.05 18.73
C GLY A 326 5.56 -4.67 17.36
N LEU A 327 6.23 -5.80 17.19
CA LEU A 327 6.13 -6.65 16.01
C LEU A 327 4.93 -7.58 16.11
N LEU A 328 4.06 -7.51 15.13
CA LEU A 328 2.94 -8.44 14.92
C LEU A 328 3.25 -9.36 13.74
N THR A 329 2.98 -10.64 13.90
CA THR A 329 3.18 -11.64 12.84
C THR A 329 1.89 -12.41 12.56
N ASN A 330 1.78 -13.04 11.37
CA ASN A 330 0.59 -13.84 11.07
C ASN A 330 0.47 -15.03 12.02
N SER A 331 -0.62 -15.09 12.77
CA SER A 331 -0.90 -16.09 13.83
C SER A 331 -1.11 -17.51 13.34
N THR A 332 -1.42 -17.67 12.05
CA THR A 332 -1.64 -18.98 11.40
C THR A 332 -1.09 -18.95 9.98
N GLU A 333 -0.98 -20.14 9.37
CA GLU A 333 -0.66 -20.24 7.95
C GLU A 333 -1.66 -19.45 7.08
N LEU A 334 -1.15 -18.87 6.02
CA LEU A 334 -1.86 -18.03 5.06
C LEU A 334 -1.49 -18.44 3.65
N THR A 335 -2.47 -18.50 2.76
CA THR A 335 -2.23 -18.69 1.33
C THR A 335 -2.61 -17.45 0.57
N ALA A 336 -1.64 -16.68 0.09
CA ALA A 336 -1.87 -15.64 -0.89
C ALA A 336 -2.05 -16.28 -2.27
N SER A 337 -3.07 -15.92 -3.01
CA SER A 337 -3.34 -16.54 -4.31
C SER A 337 -3.81 -15.54 -5.36
N THR A 338 -3.22 -15.67 -6.56
CA THR A 338 -3.73 -15.04 -7.76
C THR A 338 -5.03 -15.73 -8.15
N GLY A 339 -6.12 -15.13 -8.09
CA GLY A 339 -7.32 -15.78 -8.59
C GLY A 339 -8.58 -15.42 -7.85
N SER A 340 -8.53 -14.34 -7.14
CA SER A 340 -9.72 -13.71 -6.65
C SER A 340 -10.63 -13.33 -7.81
N THR A 341 -11.91 -13.48 -7.56
CA THR A 341 -12.98 -13.41 -8.54
C THR A 341 -13.14 -12.03 -9.18
N CYS A 342 -12.59 -10.98 -8.59
CA CYS A 342 -12.82 -9.61 -9.05
C CYS A 342 -11.69 -9.01 -9.89
N ARG A 343 -10.50 -9.64 -9.92
CA ARG A 343 -9.29 -9.02 -10.45
C ARG A 343 -9.38 -8.64 -11.92
N ASN A 344 -9.80 -9.55 -12.78
CA ASN A 344 -9.73 -9.35 -14.22
C ASN A 344 -11.05 -9.53 -14.97
N GLN A 345 -12.10 -9.99 -14.29
CA GLN A 345 -13.32 -10.39 -14.96
C GLN A 345 -14.21 -9.22 -15.35
N ASP A 346 -14.19 -8.20 -14.49
CA ASP A 346 -15.06 -7.03 -14.59
C ASP A 346 -14.25 -5.74 -14.88
N PHE A 347 -12.94 -5.87 -15.14
CA PHE A 347 -12.09 -4.74 -15.50
C PHE A 347 -12.17 -4.47 -16.99
N ASN A 348 -12.63 -3.27 -17.38
CA ASN A 348 -12.72 -2.82 -18.76
C ASN A 348 -11.78 -1.62 -19.00
N PRO A 349 -10.47 -1.87 -19.17
CA PRO A 349 -9.47 -0.82 -19.27
C PRO A 349 -9.69 0.09 -20.50
N GLU A 350 -10.20 -0.43 -21.60
CA GLU A 350 -10.42 0.36 -22.82
C GLU A 350 -11.48 1.44 -22.57
N LEU A 351 -12.60 1.06 -21.93
CA LEU A 351 -13.66 2.01 -21.60
C LEU A 351 -13.19 3.08 -20.63
N TYR A 352 -12.54 2.67 -19.54
CA TYR A 352 -12.10 3.60 -18.51
C TYR A 352 -10.96 4.50 -19.00
N ALA A 353 -10.04 3.99 -19.82
CA ALA A 353 -8.98 4.82 -20.41
C ALA A 353 -9.55 5.95 -21.27
N GLU A 354 -10.58 5.69 -22.06
CA GLU A 354 -11.25 6.74 -22.85
C GLU A 354 -11.94 7.79 -21.97
N LEU A 355 -12.61 7.35 -20.90
CA LEU A 355 -13.28 8.27 -19.96
C LEU A 355 -12.29 9.12 -19.18
N TYR A 356 -11.21 8.52 -18.67
CA TYR A 356 -10.17 9.26 -17.96
C TYR A 356 -9.39 10.20 -18.89
N ALA A 357 -9.16 9.84 -20.14
CA ALA A 357 -8.53 10.73 -21.12
C ALA A 357 -9.38 11.98 -21.37
N GLU A 358 -10.70 11.85 -21.45
CA GLU A 358 -11.62 12.99 -21.58
C GLU A 358 -11.55 13.91 -20.34
N LEU A 359 -11.52 13.33 -19.13
CA LEU A 359 -11.38 14.11 -17.90
C LEU A 359 -10.04 14.81 -17.80
N ALA A 360 -8.95 14.13 -18.17
CA ALA A 360 -7.61 14.71 -18.20
C ALA A 360 -7.50 15.88 -19.18
N GLU A 361 -8.14 15.80 -20.36
CA GLU A 361 -8.20 16.90 -21.32
C GLU A 361 -8.93 18.12 -20.75
N LYS A 362 -10.07 17.90 -20.06
CA LYS A 362 -10.80 18.99 -19.39
C LYS A 362 -9.95 19.65 -18.31
N GLN A 363 -9.29 18.88 -17.46
CA GLN A 363 -8.38 19.39 -16.44
C GLN A 363 -7.25 20.22 -17.05
N ALA A 364 -6.60 19.74 -18.11
CA ALA A 364 -5.53 20.45 -18.80
C ALA A 364 -6.00 21.78 -19.40
N ASN A 365 -7.27 21.87 -19.77
CA ASN A 365 -7.90 23.10 -20.24
C ASN A 365 -8.36 24.05 -19.13
N GLY A 366 -8.15 23.67 -17.85
CA GLY A 366 -8.61 24.45 -16.70
C GLY A 366 -10.12 24.43 -16.48
N GLU A 367 -10.80 23.42 -17.02
CA GLU A 367 -12.23 23.22 -16.82
C GLU A 367 -12.46 22.60 -15.43
N GLU A 368 -13.44 23.13 -14.69
CA GLU A 368 -13.84 22.56 -13.41
C GLU A 368 -14.59 21.24 -13.66
N LEU A 369 -14.13 20.14 -13.04
CA LEU A 369 -14.79 18.85 -13.09
C LEU A 369 -16.00 18.89 -12.14
N SER A 370 -17.09 19.50 -12.56
CA SER A 370 -18.31 19.64 -11.75
C SER A 370 -19.34 18.59 -12.15
N TYR A 371 -19.85 17.85 -11.19
CA TYR A 371 -20.85 16.81 -11.41
C TYR A 371 -22.22 17.35 -11.83
N TYR A 372 -22.51 18.63 -11.67
CA TYR A 372 -23.90 19.13 -11.70
C TYR A 372 -24.17 20.32 -12.62
N SER A 373 -23.16 20.94 -13.20
CA SER A 373 -23.40 22.24 -13.83
C SER A 373 -23.81 22.20 -15.31
N ASP A 374 -23.34 21.23 -16.11
CA ASP A 374 -23.63 21.27 -17.54
C ASP A 374 -23.71 19.86 -18.19
N VAL A 375 -24.73 19.12 -17.85
CA VAL A 375 -24.96 17.75 -18.39
C VAL A 375 -25.56 17.80 -19.82
N THR A 376 -25.76 18.96 -20.41
CA THR A 376 -26.40 19.10 -21.69
C THR A 376 -25.53 18.75 -22.91
N ASP A 377 -24.20 18.85 -22.74
CA ASP A 377 -23.22 18.40 -23.73
C ASP A 377 -22.20 17.42 -23.08
N GLY A 378 -22.68 16.69 -22.12
CA GLY A 378 -21.89 16.00 -21.12
C GLY A 378 -21.15 14.75 -21.57
N PRO A 379 -20.41 14.15 -20.62
CA PRO A 379 -19.56 13.00 -20.85
C PRO A 379 -20.34 11.83 -21.44
N LYS A 380 -19.64 10.87 -21.98
CA LYS A 380 -20.19 9.59 -22.46
C LYS A 380 -21.03 8.82 -21.43
N ALA A 381 -20.97 9.25 -20.14
CA ALA A 381 -21.80 8.70 -19.08
C ALA A 381 -23.20 9.33 -19.08
N ALA A 382 -24.22 8.50 -19.04
CA ALA A 382 -25.60 8.95 -18.87
C ALA A 382 -25.86 9.30 -17.41
N VAL A 383 -26.17 10.58 -17.11
CA VAL A 383 -26.66 10.98 -15.81
C VAL A 383 -28.16 10.83 -15.76
N VAL A 384 -28.65 9.89 -14.96
CA VAL A 384 -30.08 9.63 -14.79
C VAL A 384 -30.53 10.18 -13.45
N ASN A 385 -31.38 11.20 -13.50
CA ASN A 385 -32.08 11.68 -12.30
C ASN A 385 -33.08 10.61 -11.85
N MET A 386 -32.78 9.90 -10.79
CA MET A 386 -33.70 9.00 -10.11
C MET A 386 -34.40 9.74 -9.00
N PRO A 387 -35.66 10.13 -9.14
CA PRO A 387 -36.39 10.78 -8.06
C PRO A 387 -36.64 9.77 -6.93
N GLY A 388 -36.11 10.02 -5.76
CA GLY A 388 -36.53 9.37 -4.54
C GLY A 388 -35.65 8.27 -3.94
N ILE A 389 -34.34 8.24 -4.23
CA ILE A 389 -33.40 7.42 -3.48
C ILE A 389 -32.43 8.38 -2.73
N TRP A 390 -32.88 8.85 -1.59
CA TRP A 390 -32.07 9.41 -0.50
C TRP A 390 -32.66 8.92 0.80
#